data_081af30658e74f66591dc70390d08b7a
#
_entry.id   081af30658e74f66591dc70390d08b7a
#
_cell.length_a   1.000
_cell.length_b   1.000
_cell.length_c   1.000
_cell.angle_alpha   90.00
_cell.angle_beta   90.00
_cell.angle_gamma   90.00
#
_symmetry.space_group_name_H-M   'P 1'
#
loop_
_entity.id
_entity.type
_entity.pdbx_description
1 polymer ?
#
loop_
_entity_poly.entity_id
_entity_poly.type
_entity_poly.pdbx_seq_one_letter_code
_entity_poly.pdbx_strand_id
1 'polypeptide(L)'
;MKARNVKLATLGLAIASGFVVSTMAPAIAEQKPATDPVIAASGETAESQALATRMSEAGYQAMRAITGARIAIFNDKPELAKQLVTSAAEYLDVVAKDDTKYMVSEGLAKSGPTSNDLVPIDGSLFVADTLVATPEKDQKLADANEKLKSGDSKAAIETLKLADIDVSMQRILMPVSATIEDVKAAKNLLDNDQFYEANLALKAAVDRLVVDTIDIFQPE
;
A
#
# COMPACT_ATOMS: atom_id res chain seq x y z
N MET A 1 -16.36 9.70 -36.34
CA MET A 1 -16.38 9.21 -34.96
C MET A 1 -15.04 9.57 -34.32
N LYS A 2 -15.00 10.55 -33.42
CA LYS A 2 -13.77 10.99 -32.73
C LYS A 2 -13.68 10.21 -31.42
N ALA A 3 -12.67 9.37 -31.26
CA ALA A 3 -12.36 8.72 -30.00
C ALA A 3 -11.93 9.80 -28.98
N ARG A 4 -12.70 9.91 -27.89
CA ARG A 4 -12.35 10.78 -26.75
C ARG A 4 -11.48 9.96 -25.80
N ASN A 5 -10.23 10.33 -25.71
CA ASN A 5 -9.31 9.80 -24.70
C ASN A 5 -9.77 10.26 -23.31
N VAL A 6 -10.29 9.32 -22.53
CA VAL A 6 -10.57 9.55 -21.12
C VAL A 6 -9.24 9.44 -20.36
N LYS A 7 -8.80 10.54 -19.78
CA LYS A 7 -7.62 10.53 -18.89
C LYS A 7 -8.05 9.98 -17.52
N LEU A 8 -7.58 8.79 -17.19
CA LEU A 8 -7.66 8.29 -15.81
C LEU A 8 -6.90 9.25 -14.89
N ALA A 9 -7.60 9.83 -13.94
CA ALA A 9 -6.97 10.58 -12.86
C ALA A 9 -6.65 9.61 -11.72
N THR A 10 -5.41 9.18 -11.64
CA THR A 10 -4.92 8.40 -10.49
C THR A 10 -4.63 9.37 -9.35
N LEU A 11 -5.38 9.29 -8.25
CA LEU A 11 -5.10 10.01 -7.02
C LEU A 11 -4.03 9.23 -6.24
N GLY A 12 -2.78 9.67 -6.33
CA GLY A 12 -1.70 9.06 -5.54
C GLY A 12 -1.61 9.66 -4.15
N LEU A 13 -1.74 8.85 -3.11
CA LEU A 13 -1.42 9.24 -1.74
C LEU A 13 0.10 9.25 -1.59
N ALA A 14 0.73 10.40 -1.78
CA ALA A 14 2.14 10.57 -1.47
C ALA A 14 2.29 10.99 -0.01
N ILE A 15 2.70 10.09 0.86
CA ILE A 15 3.24 10.46 2.16
C ILE A 15 4.54 11.22 1.89
N ALA A 16 4.61 12.45 2.38
CA ALA A 16 5.67 13.40 2.10
C ALA A 16 7.02 12.91 2.63
N SER A 17 7.75 12.23 1.78
CA SER A 17 9.21 12.15 1.83
C SER A 17 9.68 12.27 0.39
N GLY A 18 10.30 13.44 0.07
CA GLY A 18 10.64 13.85 -1.27
C GLY A 18 11.42 12.78 -2.06
N PHE A 19 10.78 12.26 -3.09
CA PHE A 19 11.45 11.47 -4.11
C PHE A 19 10.93 11.84 -5.49
N VAL A 20 11.84 12.18 -6.37
CA VAL A 20 11.61 12.31 -7.81
C VAL A 20 11.43 10.91 -8.37
N VAL A 21 10.21 10.55 -8.77
CA VAL A 21 9.95 9.28 -9.44
C VAL A 21 10.17 9.46 -10.94
N SER A 22 11.26 8.89 -11.44
CA SER A 22 11.42 8.60 -12.86
C SER A 22 10.45 7.47 -13.23
N THR A 23 9.52 7.78 -14.12
CA THR A 23 8.54 6.83 -14.64
C THR A 23 9.19 5.86 -15.61
N MET A 24 9.44 4.63 -15.17
CA MET A 24 9.51 3.47 -16.08
C MET A 24 8.28 2.60 -15.79
N ALA A 25 7.32 2.62 -16.69
CA ALA A 25 6.17 1.74 -16.65
C ALA A 25 6.56 0.33 -17.15
N PRO A 26 6.34 -0.75 -16.38
CA PRO A 26 6.29 -2.09 -16.96
C PRO A 26 4.93 -2.29 -17.62
N ALA A 27 4.94 -2.90 -18.81
CA ALA A 27 3.73 -3.35 -19.48
C ALA A 27 3.06 -4.45 -18.61
N ILE A 28 1.91 -4.13 -18.03
CA ILE A 28 1.09 -5.09 -17.30
C ILE A 28 0.17 -5.77 -18.33
N ALA A 29 0.27 -7.10 -18.41
CA ALA A 29 -0.66 -7.91 -19.16
C ALA A 29 -2.08 -7.74 -18.60
N GLU A 30 -3.03 -7.58 -19.50
CA GLU A 30 -4.46 -7.40 -19.27
C GLU A 30 -5.04 -8.60 -18.50
N GLN A 31 -5.24 -8.45 -17.19
CA GLN A 31 -5.97 -9.42 -16.38
C GLN A 31 -7.40 -8.91 -16.23
N LYS A 32 -8.33 -9.63 -16.85
CA LYS A 32 -9.78 -9.45 -16.78
C LYS A 32 -10.21 -9.45 -15.30
N PRO A 33 -10.95 -8.45 -14.81
CA PRO A 33 -11.44 -8.44 -13.44
C PRO A 33 -12.43 -9.59 -13.24
N ALA A 34 -12.16 -10.43 -12.25
CA ALA A 34 -13.13 -11.38 -11.73
C ALA A 34 -14.17 -10.59 -10.93
N THR A 35 -15.41 -10.65 -11.36
CA THR A 35 -16.59 -10.16 -10.62
C THR A 35 -16.86 -11.12 -9.47
N ASP A 36 -16.50 -10.74 -8.26
CA ASP A 36 -16.91 -11.40 -7.02
C ASP A 36 -17.92 -10.55 -6.22
N PRO A 37 -18.80 -11.17 -5.42
CA PRO A 37 -20.07 -10.60 -5.03
C PRO A 37 -19.91 -9.45 -4.01
N VAL A 38 -20.68 -8.40 -4.28
CA VAL A 38 -20.97 -7.27 -3.40
C VAL A 38 -21.32 -7.78 -1.99
N ILE A 39 -20.47 -7.51 -1.01
CA ILE A 39 -20.81 -7.61 0.40
C ILE A 39 -21.52 -6.32 0.76
N ALA A 40 -22.78 -6.45 1.21
CA ALA A 40 -23.65 -5.36 1.60
C ALA A 40 -22.93 -4.35 2.53
N ALA A 41 -23.00 -3.09 2.19
CA ALA A 41 -22.53 -1.97 2.98
C ALA A 41 -23.29 -1.93 4.31
N SER A 42 -22.70 -2.49 5.37
CA SER A 42 -23.07 -2.17 6.75
C SER A 42 -22.52 -0.78 7.02
N GLY A 43 -23.36 0.17 7.46
CA GLY A 43 -23.03 1.58 7.67
C GLY A 43 -21.75 1.77 8.47
N GLU A 44 -20.67 2.07 7.78
CA GLU A 44 -19.38 2.30 8.38
C GLU A 44 -19.37 3.66 9.06
N THR A 45 -19.00 3.67 10.33
CA THR A 45 -18.84 4.90 11.10
C THR A 45 -17.61 5.67 10.59
N ALA A 46 -17.57 6.99 10.78
CA ALA A 46 -16.42 7.83 10.44
C ALA A 46 -15.11 7.33 11.08
N GLU A 47 -15.19 6.57 12.16
CA GLU A 47 -14.09 5.96 12.88
C GLU A 47 -13.54 4.73 12.15
N SER A 48 -14.40 3.87 11.59
CA SER A 48 -13.98 2.71 10.79
C SER A 48 -13.31 3.15 9.47
N GLN A 49 -13.79 4.23 8.85
CA GLN A 49 -13.16 4.80 7.66
C GLN A 49 -11.80 5.43 7.96
N ALA A 50 -11.66 6.11 9.10
CA ALA A 50 -10.38 6.65 9.54
C ALA A 50 -9.35 5.53 9.81
N LEU A 51 -9.79 4.40 10.34
CA LEU A 51 -8.94 3.22 10.53
C LEU A 51 -8.55 2.59 9.17
N ALA A 52 -9.48 2.48 8.25
CA ALA A 52 -9.27 1.88 6.94
C ALA A 52 -8.21 2.61 6.10
N THR A 53 -8.05 3.92 6.30
CA THR A 53 -7.09 4.77 5.56
C THR A 53 -5.74 4.93 6.26
N ARG A 54 -5.54 4.34 7.44
CA ARG A 54 -4.26 4.44 8.16
C ARG A 54 -3.22 3.52 7.56
N MET A 55 -1.99 4.04 7.44
CA MET A 55 -0.80 3.32 6.98
C MET A 55 0.24 3.26 8.07
N SER A 56 0.98 2.15 8.14
CA SER A 56 2.11 1.99 9.03
C SER A 56 3.36 2.59 8.41
N GLU A 57 3.82 3.72 8.92
CA GLU A 57 5.09 4.32 8.52
C GLU A 57 6.26 3.38 8.81
N ALA A 58 6.27 2.72 9.98
CA ALA A 58 7.31 1.77 10.32
C ALA A 58 7.31 0.57 9.36
N GLY A 59 6.14 0.04 8.99
CA GLY A 59 6.02 -1.03 7.99
C GLY A 59 6.52 -0.61 6.61
N TYR A 60 6.20 0.59 6.18
CA TYR A 60 6.72 1.16 4.94
C TYR A 60 8.25 1.27 4.95
N GLN A 61 8.84 1.81 6.04
CA GLN A 61 10.29 1.93 6.18
C GLN A 61 10.98 0.56 6.25
N ALA A 62 10.38 -0.43 6.91
CA ALA A 62 10.88 -1.80 6.90
C ALA A 62 10.98 -2.35 5.47
N MET A 63 9.93 -2.20 4.67
CA MET A 63 9.91 -2.69 3.30
C MET A 63 10.90 -1.95 2.39
N ARG A 64 11.08 -0.64 2.60
CA ARG A 64 12.12 0.13 1.91
C ARG A 64 13.52 -0.38 2.24
N ALA A 65 13.79 -0.67 3.51
CA ALA A 65 15.07 -1.20 3.96
C ALA A 65 15.33 -2.59 3.38
N ILE A 66 14.32 -3.48 3.35
CA ILE A 66 14.36 -4.80 2.71
C ILE A 66 14.73 -4.67 1.23
N THR A 67 14.03 -3.81 0.50
CA THR A 67 14.29 -3.59 -0.93
C THR A 67 15.67 -2.99 -1.16
N GLY A 68 16.08 -2.04 -0.33
CA GLY A 68 17.41 -1.44 -0.36
C GLY A 68 18.53 -2.46 -0.11
N ALA A 69 18.32 -3.38 0.84
CA ALA A 69 19.27 -4.46 1.13
C ALA A 69 19.46 -5.40 -0.08
N ARG A 70 18.38 -5.76 -0.77
CA ARG A 70 18.43 -6.55 -2.00
C ARG A 70 19.24 -5.85 -3.10
N ILE A 71 19.03 -4.54 -3.27
CA ILE A 71 19.78 -3.72 -4.21
C ILE A 71 21.25 -3.65 -3.80
N ALA A 72 21.55 -3.54 -2.51
CA ALA A 72 22.93 -3.50 -1.99
C ALA A 72 23.65 -4.83 -2.26
N ILE A 73 23.00 -5.99 -2.05
CA ILE A 73 23.53 -7.31 -2.39
C ILE A 73 23.84 -7.38 -3.89
N PHE A 74 22.90 -6.98 -4.74
CA PHE A 74 23.07 -7.01 -6.19
C PHE A 74 24.25 -6.15 -6.65
N ASN A 75 24.51 -5.04 -5.97
CA ASN A 75 25.61 -4.11 -6.28
C ASN A 75 26.93 -4.43 -5.55
N ASP A 76 27.07 -5.64 -5.00
CA ASP A 76 28.27 -6.07 -4.26
C ASP A 76 28.66 -5.12 -3.10
N LYS A 77 27.64 -4.72 -2.31
CA LYS A 77 27.79 -3.84 -1.13
C LYS A 77 27.29 -4.56 0.14
N PRO A 78 28.00 -5.61 0.59
CA PRO A 78 27.51 -6.45 1.68
C PRO A 78 27.34 -5.71 3.01
N GLU A 79 28.23 -4.79 3.35
CA GLU A 79 28.12 -4.02 4.59
C GLU A 79 26.86 -3.11 4.60
N LEU A 80 26.52 -2.51 3.47
CA LEU A 80 25.30 -1.75 3.34
C LEU A 80 24.07 -2.65 3.45
N ALA A 81 24.12 -3.86 2.86
CA ALA A 81 23.04 -4.83 2.99
C ALA A 81 22.81 -5.24 4.46
N LYS A 82 23.88 -5.53 5.20
CA LYS A 82 23.80 -5.85 6.64
C LYS A 82 23.18 -4.71 7.46
N GLN A 83 23.58 -3.46 7.19
CA GLN A 83 23.00 -2.28 7.84
C GLN A 83 21.50 -2.14 7.55
N LEU A 84 21.11 -2.29 6.28
CA LEU A 84 19.70 -2.15 5.87
C LEU A 84 18.82 -3.28 6.43
N VAL A 85 19.32 -4.52 6.49
CA VAL A 85 18.60 -5.63 7.13
C VAL A 85 18.44 -5.39 8.65
N THR A 86 19.44 -4.81 9.30
CA THR A 86 19.34 -4.42 10.71
C THR A 86 18.27 -3.35 10.91
N SER A 87 18.26 -2.31 10.07
CA SER A 87 17.23 -1.27 10.10
C SER A 87 15.83 -1.84 9.83
N ALA A 88 15.72 -2.78 8.88
CA ALA A 88 14.45 -3.46 8.62
C ALA A 88 13.93 -4.19 9.87
N ALA A 89 14.81 -4.90 10.58
CA ALA A 89 14.44 -5.60 11.81
C ALA A 89 13.97 -4.62 12.90
N GLU A 90 14.65 -3.50 13.08
CA GLU A 90 14.27 -2.45 14.03
C GLU A 90 12.89 -1.86 13.72
N TYR A 91 12.60 -1.55 12.46
CA TYR A 91 11.27 -1.09 12.05
C TYR A 91 10.19 -2.14 12.27
N LEU A 92 10.47 -3.41 11.97
CA LEU A 92 9.53 -4.52 12.20
C LEU A 92 9.25 -4.74 13.70
N ASP A 93 10.24 -4.50 14.56
CA ASP A 93 10.03 -4.51 16.02
C ASP A 93 9.08 -3.40 16.49
N VAL A 94 9.09 -2.24 15.83
CA VAL A 94 8.12 -1.16 16.08
C VAL A 94 6.74 -1.59 15.63
N VAL A 95 6.61 -2.11 14.40
CA VAL A 95 5.33 -2.62 13.86
C VAL A 95 4.72 -3.66 14.79
N ALA A 96 5.51 -4.64 15.23
CA ALA A 96 5.02 -5.72 16.08
C ALA A 96 4.51 -5.23 17.45
N LYS A 97 5.04 -4.11 17.97
CA LYS A 97 4.67 -3.57 19.28
C LYS A 97 3.55 -2.54 19.24
N ASP A 98 3.58 -1.66 18.24
CA ASP A 98 2.78 -0.43 18.25
C ASP A 98 1.67 -0.42 17.18
N ASP A 99 1.83 -1.15 16.09
CA ASP A 99 0.91 -1.13 14.94
C ASP A 99 -0.18 -2.21 14.98
N THR A 100 -0.35 -2.92 16.10
CA THR A 100 -1.47 -3.87 16.29
C THR A 100 -2.84 -3.24 16.01
N LYS A 101 -2.97 -1.93 16.23
CA LYS A 101 -4.16 -1.11 15.93
C LYS A 101 -4.43 -0.92 14.42
N TYR A 102 -3.47 -1.24 13.56
CA TYR A 102 -3.61 -1.19 12.10
C TYR A 102 -3.87 -2.57 11.49
N MET A 103 -3.77 -3.64 12.29
CA MET A 103 -4.04 -4.98 11.80
C MET A 103 -5.45 -5.06 11.26
N VAL A 104 -5.57 -5.58 10.06
CA VAL A 104 -6.83 -5.66 9.34
C VAL A 104 -7.64 -6.79 9.95
N SER A 105 -8.84 -6.46 10.49
CA SER A 105 -9.73 -7.45 11.06
C SER A 105 -10.40 -8.32 9.97
N GLU A 106 -10.73 -9.49 10.37
CA GLU A 106 -11.20 -10.74 9.73
C GLU A 106 -12.03 -10.73 8.42
N GLY A 107 -12.19 -9.65 7.70
CA GLY A 107 -13.00 -9.63 6.48
C GLY A 107 -12.25 -9.93 5.18
N LEU A 108 -10.93 -9.77 5.16
CA LEU A 108 -10.18 -9.57 3.93
C LEU A 108 -9.42 -10.78 3.40
N ALA A 109 -9.23 -11.82 4.17
CA ALA A 109 -8.44 -12.97 3.75
C ALA A 109 -9.25 -14.27 3.75
N LYS A 110 -10.15 -14.43 2.80
CA LYS A 110 -10.71 -15.77 2.52
C LYS A 110 -9.71 -16.72 1.85
N SER A 111 -8.49 -16.25 1.49
CA SER A 111 -7.55 -17.02 0.68
C SER A 111 -6.06 -16.75 0.97
N GLY A 112 -5.70 -16.18 2.12
CA GLY A 112 -4.32 -15.77 2.42
C GLY A 112 -3.89 -16.07 3.86
N PRO A 113 -2.67 -15.63 4.26
CA PRO A 113 -2.18 -15.75 5.63
C PRO A 113 -3.19 -15.14 6.60
N THR A 114 -3.31 -15.70 7.80
CA THR A 114 -4.31 -15.34 8.81
C THR A 114 -4.41 -13.82 8.96
N SER A 115 -5.61 -13.29 8.79
CA SER A 115 -5.96 -11.88 8.68
C SER A 115 -5.51 -10.97 9.83
N ASN A 116 -5.16 -11.53 10.96
CA ASN A 116 -4.80 -10.79 12.17
C ASN A 116 -3.33 -10.31 12.19
N ASP A 117 -2.56 -10.58 11.15
CA ASP A 117 -1.13 -10.28 11.06
C ASP A 117 -0.78 -9.35 9.89
N LEU A 118 -1.78 -8.81 9.20
CA LEU A 118 -1.59 -7.92 8.06
C LEU A 118 -1.62 -6.45 8.51
N VAL A 119 -0.59 -5.68 8.12
CA VAL A 119 -0.54 -4.25 8.37
C VAL A 119 -0.48 -3.48 7.06
N PRO A 120 -1.31 -2.43 6.88
CA PRO A 120 -1.25 -1.59 5.69
C PRO A 120 0.04 -0.75 5.70
N ILE A 121 0.84 -0.86 4.63
CA ILE A 121 2.11 -0.15 4.51
C ILE A 121 2.11 0.91 3.41
N ASP A 122 1.18 0.82 2.46
CA ASP A 122 1.01 1.77 1.37
C ASP A 122 -0.41 1.72 0.84
N GLY A 123 -0.86 2.78 0.16
CA GLY A 123 -2.21 2.82 -0.40
C GLY A 123 -2.43 3.93 -1.41
N SER A 124 -3.44 3.74 -2.26
CA SER A 124 -3.85 4.69 -3.28
C SER A 124 -5.37 4.81 -3.31
N LEU A 125 -5.89 6.02 -3.48
CA LEU A 125 -7.30 6.27 -3.71
C LEU A 125 -7.61 6.19 -5.21
N PHE A 126 -8.73 5.57 -5.53
CA PHE A 126 -9.26 5.46 -6.88
C PHE A 126 -10.67 6.01 -6.93
N VAL A 127 -10.97 6.65 -8.04
CA VAL A 127 -12.32 7.10 -8.39
C VAL A 127 -12.88 6.13 -9.41
N ALA A 128 -14.15 5.74 -9.25
CA ALA A 128 -14.78 4.75 -10.12
C ALA A 128 -14.81 5.17 -11.59
N ASP A 129 -14.74 4.19 -12.49
CA ASP A 129 -14.80 4.40 -13.95
C ASP A 129 -16.15 4.98 -14.41
N THR A 130 -17.19 4.89 -13.57
CA THR A 130 -18.52 5.45 -13.81
C THR A 130 -18.59 6.96 -13.64
N LEU A 131 -17.51 7.60 -13.21
CA LEU A 131 -17.46 9.04 -13.01
C LEU A 131 -17.78 9.78 -14.31
N VAL A 132 -18.91 10.47 -14.33
CA VAL A 132 -19.22 11.44 -15.39
C VAL A 132 -18.56 12.78 -15.05
N ALA A 133 -17.53 13.16 -15.82
CA ALA A 133 -16.80 14.40 -15.61
C ALA A 133 -17.72 15.60 -15.83
N THR A 134 -17.83 16.45 -14.82
CA THR A 134 -18.42 17.79 -14.89
C THR A 134 -17.43 18.80 -14.34
N PRO A 135 -17.55 20.10 -14.71
CA PRO A 135 -16.64 21.13 -14.18
C PRO A 135 -16.60 21.17 -12.65
N GLU A 136 -17.75 20.92 -11.99
CA GLU A 136 -17.82 20.88 -10.53
C GLU A 136 -17.07 19.66 -9.96
N LYS A 137 -17.25 18.47 -10.56
CA LYS A 137 -16.56 17.26 -10.13
C LYS A 137 -15.05 17.36 -10.39
N ASP A 138 -14.63 17.92 -11.51
CA ASP A 138 -13.23 18.18 -11.83
C ASP A 138 -12.59 19.11 -10.79
N GLN A 139 -13.30 20.16 -10.36
CA GLN A 139 -12.83 21.04 -9.29
C GLN A 139 -12.69 20.28 -7.96
N LYS A 140 -13.66 19.44 -7.59
CA LYS A 140 -13.59 18.63 -6.36
C LYS A 140 -12.47 17.60 -6.39
N LEU A 141 -12.18 17.01 -7.54
CA LEU A 141 -11.01 16.15 -7.73
C LEU A 141 -9.70 16.93 -7.53
N ALA A 142 -9.60 18.14 -8.06
CA ALA A 142 -8.45 19.00 -7.84
C ALA A 142 -8.28 19.38 -6.36
N ASP A 143 -9.36 19.78 -5.69
CA ASP A 143 -9.36 20.11 -4.26
C ASP A 143 -8.95 18.90 -3.38
N ALA A 144 -9.46 17.70 -3.71
CA ALA A 144 -9.08 16.48 -3.02
C ALA A 144 -7.59 16.14 -3.21
N ASN A 145 -7.06 16.32 -4.43
CA ASN A 145 -5.64 16.14 -4.72
C ASN A 145 -4.74 17.07 -3.90
N GLU A 146 -5.11 18.34 -3.73
CA GLU A 146 -4.34 19.27 -2.89
C GLU A 146 -4.34 18.82 -1.40
N LYS A 147 -5.46 18.32 -0.90
CA LYS A 147 -5.55 17.76 0.46
C LYS A 147 -4.68 16.52 0.62
N LEU A 148 -4.67 15.62 -0.35
CA LEU A 148 -3.79 14.45 -0.35
C LEU A 148 -2.32 14.84 -0.35
N LYS A 149 -1.92 15.83 -1.13
CA LYS A 149 -0.54 16.35 -1.14
C LYS A 149 -0.12 16.93 0.22
N SER A 150 -1.07 17.49 0.97
CA SER A 150 -0.83 17.98 2.33
C SER A 150 -0.90 16.89 3.41
N GLY A 151 -1.19 15.63 3.04
CA GLY A 151 -1.31 14.50 3.96
C GLY A 151 -2.68 14.36 4.62
N ASP A 152 -3.68 15.17 4.24
CA ASP A 152 -5.02 15.13 4.80
C ASP A 152 -5.96 14.24 3.97
N SER A 153 -5.76 12.93 4.09
CA SER A 153 -6.56 11.92 3.40
C SER A 153 -8.04 11.97 3.81
N LYS A 154 -8.32 12.28 5.08
CA LYS A 154 -9.70 12.37 5.57
C LYS A 154 -10.46 13.50 4.88
N ALA A 155 -9.91 14.71 4.85
CA ALA A 155 -10.55 15.83 4.18
C ALA A 155 -10.66 15.63 2.65
N ALA A 156 -9.72 14.91 2.04
CA ALA A 156 -9.82 14.53 0.63
C ALA A 156 -11.03 13.62 0.36
N ILE A 157 -11.19 12.56 1.15
CA ILE A 157 -12.32 11.62 1.05
C ILE A 157 -13.66 12.36 1.26
N GLU A 158 -13.77 13.19 2.29
CA GLU A 158 -14.97 13.99 2.54
C GLU A 158 -15.32 14.92 1.37
N THR A 159 -14.30 15.51 0.72
CA THR A 159 -14.51 16.36 -0.46
C THR A 159 -15.11 15.58 -1.62
N LEU A 160 -14.66 14.34 -1.84
CA LEU A 160 -15.16 13.47 -2.91
C LEU A 160 -16.58 12.96 -2.60
N LYS A 161 -16.85 12.58 -1.35
CA LYS A 161 -18.19 12.19 -0.89
C LYS A 161 -19.22 13.29 -1.11
N LEU A 162 -18.91 14.53 -0.76
CA LEU A 162 -19.81 15.70 -0.95
C LEU A 162 -20.09 16.01 -2.43
N ALA A 163 -19.34 15.43 -3.34
CA ALA A 163 -19.53 15.57 -4.78
C ALA A 163 -20.18 14.33 -5.43
N ASP A 164 -20.68 13.38 -4.62
CA ASP A 164 -21.20 12.09 -5.11
C ASP A 164 -20.20 11.39 -6.06
N ILE A 165 -18.95 11.28 -5.61
CA ILE A 165 -17.90 10.60 -6.36
C ILE A 165 -17.57 9.30 -5.62
N ASP A 166 -17.75 8.17 -6.30
CA ASP A 166 -17.34 6.86 -5.81
C ASP A 166 -15.83 6.82 -5.52
N VAL A 167 -15.48 6.37 -4.34
CA VAL A 167 -14.08 6.28 -3.91
C VAL A 167 -13.80 4.90 -3.36
N SER A 168 -12.81 4.24 -3.94
CA SER A 168 -12.21 3.03 -3.38
C SER A 168 -10.75 3.27 -3.03
N MET A 169 -10.20 2.44 -2.17
CA MET A 169 -8.81 2.48 -1.77
C MET A 169 -8.15 1.13 -1.98
N GLN A 170 -7.11 1.11 -2.78
CA GLN A 170 -6.22 -0.04 -2.88
C GLN A 170 -5.13 0.10 -1.83
N ARG A 171 -4.88 -0.98 -1.09
CA ARG A 171 -3.85 -1.03 -0.03
C ARG A 171 -2.84 -2.12 -0.33
N ILE A 172 -1.61 -1.88 0.07
CA ILE A 172 -0.56 -2.90 0.14
C ILE A 172 -0.43 -3.31 1.60
N LEU A 173 -0.65 -4.60 1.85
CA LEU A 173 -0.66 -5.20 3.18
C LEU A 173 0.60 -6.06 3.35
N MET A 174 1.27 -5.90 4.47
CA MET A 174 2.46 -6.68 4.84
C MET A 174 2.13 -7.68 5.93
N PRO A 175 2.38 -8.99 5.72
CA PRO A 175 2.26 -10.00 6.79
C PRO A 175 3.43 -9.85 7.76
N VAL A 176 3.17 -9.37 8.98
CA VAL A 176 4.19 -8.94 9.94
C VAL A 176 5.06 -10.11 10.39
N SER A 177 4.46 -11.19 10.91
CA SER A 177 5.21 -12.34 11.45
C SER A 177 6.07 -13.02 10.39
N ALA A 178 5.52 -13.26 9.19
CA ALA A 178 6.27 -13.87 8.10
C ALA A 178 7.42 -12.98 7.61
N THR A 179 7.19 -11.65 7.55
CA THR A 179 8.24 -10.70 7.16
C THR A 179 9.36 -10.65 8.21
N ILE A 180 9.03 -10.72 9.50
CA ILE A 180 10.03 -10.81 10.58
C ILE A 180 10.88 -12.07 10.43
N GLU A 181 10.27 -13.22 10.13
CA GLU A 181 10.99 -14.48 9.92
C GLU A 181 11.93 -14.39 8.72
N ASP A 182 11.46 -13.86 7.59
CA ASP A 182 12.26 -13.70 6.38
C ASP A 182 13.45 -12.75 6.60
N VAL A 183 13.27 -11.65 7.34
CA VAL A 183 14.35 -10.70 7.68
C VAL A 183 15.36 -11.32 8.65
N LYS A 184 14.92 -12.07 9.65
CA LYS A 184 15.81 -12.84 10.55
C LYS A 184 16.63 -13.86 9.78
N ALA A 185 16.02 -14.60 8.86
CA ALA A 185 16.73 -15.55 8.01
C ALA A 185 17.77 -14.84 7.15
N ALA A 186 17.41 -13.73 6.50
CA ALA A 186 18.33 -12.93 5.70
C ALA A 186 19.51 -12.41 6.51
N LYS A 187 19.27 -11.93 7.75
CA LYS A 187 20.33 -11.48 8.63
C LYS A 187 21.34 -12.60 8.93
N ASN A 188 20.87 -13.77 9.33
CA ASN A 188 21.73 -14.91 9.61
C ASN A 188 22.53 -15.33 8.38
N LEU A 189 21.94 -15.30 7.20
CA LEU A 189 22.61 -15.64 5.95
C LEU A 189 23.70 -14.61 5.59
N LEU A 190 23.43 -13.32 5.77
CA LEU A 190 24.41 -12.25 5.57
C LEU A 190 25.60 -12.34 6.54
N ASP A 191 25.33 -12.73 7.79
CA ASP A 191 26.38 -12.90 8.80
C ASP A 191 27.32 -14.09 8.46
N ASN A 192 26.86 -15.02 7.61
CA ASN A 192 27.63 -16.16 7.08
C ASN A 192 28.09 -15.96 5.62
N ASP A 193 28.07 -14.73 5.10
CA ASP A 193 28.43 -14.37 3.73
C ASP A 193 27.65 -15.11 2.62
N GLN A 194 26.46 -15.63 2.94
CA GLN A 194 25.55 -16.30 2.02
C GLN A 194 24.61 -15.27 1.35
N PHE A 195 25.20 -14.42 0.50
CA PHE A 195 24.52 -13.25 -0.06
C PHE A 195 23.37 -13.61 -1.00
N TYR A 196 23.52 -14.66 -1.80
CA TYR A 196 22.48 -15.10 -2.72
C TYR A 196 21.24 -15.60 -1.96
N GLU A 197 21.44 -16.46 -0.97
CA GLU A 197 20.37 -17.01 -0.13
C GLU A 197 19.71 -15.89 0.70
N ALA A 198 20.49 -14.94 1.21
CA ALA A 198 19.96 -13.76 1.89
C ALA A 198 19.05 -12.94 0.98
N ASN A 199 19.44 -12.72 -0.29
CA ASN A 199 18.58 -12.04 -1.25
C ASN A 199 17.30 -12.81 -1.53
N LEU A 200 17.32 -14.15 -1.54
CA LEU A 200 16.11 -14.96 -1.70
C LEU A 200 15.17 -14.84 -0.48
N ALA A 201 15.71 -14.83 0.74
CA ALA A 201 14.92 -14.61 1.95
C ALA A 201 14.25 -13.21 1.94
N LEU A 202 15.01 -12.16 1.59
CA LEU A 202 14.46 -10.80 1.44
C LEU A 202 13.44 -10.71 0.29
N LYS A 203 13.63 -11.48 -0.79
CA LYS A 203 12.66 -11.57 -1.87
C LYS A 203 11.35 -12.20 -1.38
N ALA A 204 11.41 -13.23 -0.56
CA ALA A 204 10.21 -13.86 0.01
C ALA A 204 9.37 -12.85 0.79
N ALA A 205 9.99 -11.97 1.60
CA ALA A 205 9.27 -10.89 2.30
C ALA A 205 8.52 -9.95 1.33
N VAL A 206 9.14 -9.61 0.19
CA VAL A 206 8.49 -8.76 -0.83
C VAL A 206 7.37 -9.50 -1.56
N ASP A 207 7.58 -10.76 -1.91
CA ASP A 207 6.59 -11.59 -2.65
C ASP A 207 5.34 -11.92 -1.79
N ARG A 208 5.42 -11.80 -0.46
CA ARG A 208 4.30 -12.03 0.46
C ARG A 208 3.36 -10.84 0.61
N LEU A 209 3.69 -9.69 0.02
CA LEU A 209 2.80 -8.54 0.07
C LEU A 209 1.47 -8.87 -0.59
N VAL A 210 0.39 -8.43 0.04
CA VAL A 210 -0.98 -8.63 -0.44
C VAL A 210 -1.54 -7.31 -0.90
N VAL A 211 -2.18 -7.29 -2.06
CA VAL A 211 -2.95 -6.13 -2.53
C VAL A 211 -4.41 -6.35 -2.18
N ASP A 212 -5.00 -5.37 -1.54
CA ASP A 212 -6.40 -5.36 -1.12
C ASP A 212 -7.08 -4.08 -1.60
N THR A 213 -8.38 -4.15 -1.89
CA THR A 213 -9.18 -3.01 -2.30
C THR A 213 -10.42 -2.93 -1.44
N ILE A 214 -10.66 -1.77 -0.85
CA ILE A 214 -11.85 -1.47 -0.06
C ILE A 214 -12.62 -0.31 -0.67
N ASP A 215 -13.94 -0.40 -0.64
CA ASP A 215 -14.80 0.71 -1.00
C ASP A 215 -14.93 1.67 0.19
N ILE A 216 -14.55 2.91 -0.02
CA ILE A 216 -14.60 3.96 0.99
C ILE A 216 -15.95 4.68 0.96
N PHE A 217 -16.50 4.87 -0.24
CA PHE A 217 -17.78 5.51 -0.45
C PHE A 217 -18.35 5.10 -1.80
N GLN A 218 -19.64 4.73 -1.80
CA GLN A 218 -20.46 4.52 -2.99
C GLN A 218 -21.71 5.37 -2.82
N PRO A 219 -22.02 6.32 -3.73
CA PRO A 219 -23.31 7.02 -3.72
C PRO A 219 -24.45 6.04 -4.00
N GLU A 220 -25.62 6.31 -3.40
CA GLU A 220 -26.85 5.52 -3.64
C GLU A 220 -27.43 5.78 -5.03
#